data_884a48c47bcdf8219b79a585eccec9bf
#
_entry.id   884a48c47bcdf8219b79a585eccec9bf
#
_cell.length_a   1.000
_cell.length_b   1.000
_cell.length_c   1.000
_cell.angle_alpha   90.00
_cell.angle_beta   90.00
_cell.angle_gamma   90.00
#
_symmetry.space_group_name_H-M   'P 1'
#
loop_
_entity.id
_entity.type
_entity.pdbx_description
1 polymer ?
#
loop_
_entity_poly.entity_id
_entity_poly.type
_entity_poly.pdbx_seq_one_letter_code
_entity_poly.pdbx_strand_id
1 'polypeptide(L)'
;PRPRRSWKSLSPIPTHKTTYRNMIQRAIISGGGTGGHIFPAVSIAEALRRRYPEIDILFIGAEGRMEMERVPQAGFPIRGLKIRGLDRKRLWRNVGVVRDFLRALITARDIIRDFRPEIVIGVGGYASAPTLKAAQSLGIPTLIQEQNSYAGVTNKFLARRADRICVAYPEMERFFPKDKIVLTGNPLRPAIEYMQDGLREEALRHFGLPADTKRVVVVIGGSLGALSINESIGSRLAEWAQSGVALIWQTGKGFEAKAQELLKAYDFPVYSSAFIQRMDLAYAVADVVVSRAGASSISELCFLGKPTILVPSPNVAEDHQTKNALALSTRSAALLIPDDKAREELTPRAIALVQDAAQCASLSEEIRKLALTEAADRIVDEAERLVAFAPKR
;
A
#
# COMPACT_ATOMS: atom_id res chain seq x y z
N PRO A 1 -34.02 19.09 -20.44
CA PRO A 1 -34.16 18.96 -19.00
C PRO A 1 -34.63 17.54 -18.69
N ARG A 2 -33.77 16.72 -18.15
CA ARG A 2 -34.14 15.40 -17.63
C ARG A 2 -34.36 15.53 -16.11
N PRO A 3 -35.39 14.92 -15.53
CA PRO A 3 -35.71 15.09 -14.11
C PRO A 3 -34.65 14.44 -13.20
N ARG A 4 -34.32 15.18 -12.13
CA ARG A 4 -33.50 14.69 -11.02
C ARG A 4 -34.19 13.50 -10.35
N ARG A 5 -33.60 12.32 -10.36
CA ARG A 5 -34.07 11.20 -9.55
C ARG A 5 -33.78 11.49 -8.08
N SER A 6 -34.83 11.56 -7.29
CA SER A 6 -34.79 11.75 -5.85
C SER A 6 -34.24 10.49 -5.17
N TRP A 7 -33.39 10.70 -4.19
CA TRP A 7 -32.78 9.68 -3.30
C TRP A 7 -33.77 9.12 -2.23
N LYS A 8 -35.06 8.95 -2.58
CA LYS A 8 -36.05 8.36 -1.67
C LYS A 8 -36.64 7.13 -2.33
N SER A 9 -35.96 5.99 -2.20
CA SER A 9 -36.50 4.61 -2.14
C SER A 9 -35.36 3.59 -2.28
N LEU A 10 -34.45 3.56 -1.32
CA LEU A 10 -33.72 2.33 -1.04
C LEU A 10 -34.55 1.62 0.04
N SER A 11 -35.17 0.54 -0.34
CA SER A 11 -35.80 -0.42 0.59
C SER A 11 -34.77 -0.81 1.65
N PRO A 12 -35.14 -0.98 2.92
CA PRO A 12 -34.20 -1.40 3.94
C PRO A 12 -33.60 -2.73 3.51
N ILE A 13 -32.26 -2.78 3.52
CA ILE A 13 -31.50 -4.02 3.36
C ILE A 13 -32.08 -5.02 4.37
N PRO A 14 -32.46 -6.23 3.94
CA PRO A 14 -32.95 -7.22 4.89
C PRO A 14 -31.84 -7.43 5.92
N THR A 15 -32.13 -7.14 7.17
CA THR A 15 -31.33 -7.60 8.30
C THR A 15 -31.49 -9.13 8.34
N HIS A 16 -30.69 -9.82 7.54
CA HIS A 16 -30.49 -11.24 7.73
C HIS A 16 -29.92 -11.38 9.15
N LYS A 17 -30.72 -11.92 10.06
CA LYS A 17 -30.24 -12.53 11.30
C LYS A 17 -29.24 -13.60 10.85
N THR A 18 -27.98 -13.20 10.70
CA THR A 18 -26.86 -14.08 10.45
C THR A 18 -26.76 -14.96 11.67
N THR A 19 -27.20 -16.20 11.51
CA THR A 19 -27.06 -17.22 12.54
C THR A 19 -25.58 -17.24 12.90
N TYR A 20 -25.21 -17.14 14.17
CA TYR A 20 -23.88 -17.12 14.79
C TYR A 20 -22.90 -18.25 14.34
N ARG A 21 -23.24 -18.99 13.32
CA ARG A 21 -22.56 -20.19 12.83
C ARG A 21 -21.34 -19.94 11.93
N ASN A 22 -21.13 -18.71 11.43
CA ASN A 22 -20.11 -18.39 10.40
C ASN A 22 -19.21 -17.20 10.78
N MET A 23 -19.09 -16.86 12.06
CA MET A 23 -18.18 -15.81 12.52
C MET A 23 -16.75 -16.33 12.52
N ILE A 24 -15.84 -15.57 11.91
CA ILE A 24 -14.40 -15.81 12.07
C ILE A 24 -14.00 -15.38 13.48
N GLN A 25 -13.55 -16.33 14.28
CA GLN A 25 -13.13 -16.05 15.67
C GLN A 25 -11.63 -15.82 15.76
N ARG A 26 -10.85 -16.48 14.93
CA ARG A 26 -9.38 -16.39 14.93
C ARG A 26 -8.82 -16.37 13.52
N ALA A 27 -8.00 -15.37 13.24
CA ALA A 27 -7.33 -15.23 11.96
C ALA A 27 -5.81 -15.03 12.16
N ILE A 28 -5.02 -15.65 11.30
CA ILE A 28 -3.59 -15.32 11.19
C ILE A 28 -3.38 -14.51 9.93
N ILE A 29 -2.63 -13.41 10.05
CA ILE A 29 -2.19 -12.59 8.91
C ILE A 29 -0.66 -12.64 8.84
N SER A 30 -0.12 -12.98 7.66
CA SER A 30 1.32 -13.08 7.48
C SER A 30 1.81 -12.27 6.31
N GLY A 31 2.83 -11.46 6.59
CA GLY A 31 3.48 -10.62 5.59
C GLY A 31 4.45 -9.66 6.22
N GLY A 32 5.21 -8.96 5.38
CA GLY A 32 6.13 -7.97 5.89
C GLY A 32 7.34 -7.73 4.99
N GLY A 33 8.40 -7.20 5.58
CA GLY A 33 9.63 -6.80 4.91
C GLY A 33 9.61 -5.37 4.40
N THR A 34 8.46 -4.85 3.99
CA THR A 34 8.29 -3.47 3.50
C THR A 34 6.92 -2.91 3.88
N GLY A 35 6.78 -1.59 3.87
CA GLY A 35 5.49 -0.92 4.10
C GLY A 35 4.41 -1.36 3.11
N GLY A 36 4.79 -1.70 1.86
CA GLY A 36 3.87 -2.18 0.83
C GLY A 36 3.14 -3.48 1.17
N HIS A 37 3.69 -4.30 2.08
CA HIS A 37 3.01 -5.49 2.61
C HIS A 37 2.36 -5.23 3.98
N ILE A 38 3.02 -4.41 4.83
CA ILE A 38 2.57 -4.19 6.21
C ILE A 38 1.25 -3.42 6.23
N PHE A 39 1.13 -2.33 5.48
CA PHE A 39 -0.09 -1.51 5.48
C PHE A 39 -1.33 -2.28 4.98
N PRO A 40 -1.29 -3.00 3.85
CA PRO A 40 -2.40 -3.86 3.45
C PRO A 40 -2.77 -4.92 4.50
N ALA A 41 -1.77 -5.54 5.14
CA ALA A 41 -2.00 -6.51 6.20
C ALA A 41 -2.76 -5.91 7.41
N VAL A 42 -2.34 -4.73 7.85
CA VAL A 42 -2.99 -3.99 8.95
C VAL A 42 -4.40 -3.58 8.54
N SER A 43 -4.61 -3.06 7.33
CA SER A 43 -5.94 -2.65 6.86
C SER A 43 -6.92 -3.83 6.76
N ILE A 44 -6.45 -5.02 6.35
CA ILE A 44 -7.26 -6.25 6.39
C ILE A 44 -7.60 -6.64 7.84
N ALA A 45 -6.63 -6.56 8.76
CA ALA A 45 -6.86 -6.86 10.17
C ALA A 45 -7.88 -5.90 10.80
N GLU A 46 -7.81 -4.62 10.49
CA GLU A 46 -8.77 -3.62 10.96
C GLU A 46 -10.17 -3.85 10.37
N ALA A 47 -10.28 -4.24 9.10
CA ALA A 47 -11.56 -4.60 8.49
C ALA A 47 -12.17 -5.86 9.16
N LEU A 48 -11.37 -6.88 9.44
CA LEU A 48 -11.80 -8.05 10.20
C LEU A 48 -12.28 -7.65 11.60
N ARG A 49 -11.53 -6.80 12.31
CA ARG A 49 -11.90 -6.34 13.67
C ARG A 49 -13.15 -5.45 13.66
N ARG A 50 -13.36 -4.61 12.64
CA ARG A 50 -14.61 -3.85 12.49
C ARG A 50 -15.81 -4.78 12.30
N ARG A 51 -15.67 -5.84 11.50
CA ARG A 51 -16.75 -6.80 11.23
C ARG A 51 -16.99 -7.76 12.38
N TYR A 52 -15.95 -8.15 13.09
CA TYR A 52 -15.96 -9.08 14.23
C TYR A 52 -15.19 -8.47 15.40
N PRO A 53 -15.84 -7.67 16.26
CA PRO A 53 -15.16 -6.99 17.38
C PRO A 53 -14.39 -7.90 18.33
N GLU A 54 -14.85 -9.15 18.50
CA GLU A 54 -14.26 -10.16 19.40
C GLU A 54 -13.26 -11.10 18.68
N ILE A 55 -12.85 -10.78 17.45
CA ILE A 55 -11.92 -11.64 16.72
C ILE A 55 -10.51 -11.58 17.32
N ASP A 56 -9.90 -12.74 17.50
CA ASP A 56 -8.49 -12.86 17.81
C ASP A 56 -7.67 -12.82 16.51
N ILE A 57 -6.80 -11.84 16.37
CA ILE A 57 -5.90 -11.71 15.22
C ILE A 57 -4.46 -11.83 15.67
N LEU A 58 -3.72 -12.75 15.06
CA LEU A 58 -2.28 -12.92 15.28
C LEU A 58 -1.53 -12.66 13.98
N PHE A 59 -0.52 -11.79 14.05
CA PHE A 59 0.41 -11.62 12.93
C PHE A 59 1.58 -12.59 13.03
N ILE A 60 2.09 -13.00 11.86
CA ILE A 60 3.36 -13.73 11.74
C ILE A 60 4.26 -12.98 10.75
N GLY A 61 5.40 -12.50 11.23
CA GLY A 61 6.38 -11.70 10.50
C GLY A 61 7.79 -12.29 10.55
N ALA A 62 8.74 -11.65 9.86
CA ALA A 62 10.17 -12.02 9.92
C ALA A 62 10.87 -11.24 11.02
N GLU A 63 11.65 -11.93 11.87
CA GLU A 63 12.42 -11.29 12.93
C GLU A 63 13.39 -10.22 12.38
N GLY A 64 13.54 -9.12 13.13
CA GLY A 64 14.42 -8.01 12.77
C GLY A 64 13.96 -7.20 11.56
N ARG A 65 12.69 -7.30 11.16
CA ARG A 65 12.09 -6.55 10.08
C ARG A 65 11.08 -5.52 10.62
N MET A 66 10.70 -4.59 9.74
CA MET A 66 9.83 -3.46 10.05
C MET A 66 8.48 -3.87 10.66
N GLU A 67 7.93 -5.02 10.27
CA GLU A 67 6.66 -5.53 10.78
C GLU A 67 6.69 -5.80 12.28
N MET A 68 7.85 -6.21 12.85
CA MET A 68 7.99 -6.48 14.28
C MET A 68 7.79 -5.23 15.16
N GLU A 69 7.92 -4.04 14.57
CA GLU A 69 7.67 -2.75 15.22
C GLU A 69 6.32 -2.17 14.82
N ARG A 70 6.00 -2.18 13.52
CA ARG A 70 4.81 -1.50 12.98
C ARG A 70 3.50 -2.19 13.32
N VAL A 71 3.47 -3.52 13.38
CA VAL A 71 2.25 -4.27 13.71
C VAL A 71 1.82 -4.05 15.17
N PRO A 72 2.72 -4.12 16.17
CA PRO A 72 2.38 -3.75 17.54
C PRO A 72 1.93 -2.28 17.70
N GLN A 73 2.56 -1.34 16.96
CA GLN A 73 2.11 0.05 16.93
C GLN A 73 0.68 0.21 16.41
N ALA A 74 0.22 -0.68 15.53
CA ALA A 74 -1.15 -0.75 15.05
C ALA A 74 -2.10 -1.52 16.01
N GLY A 75 -1.61 -1.97 17.17
CA GLY A 75 -2.43 -2.63 18.19
C GLY A 75 -2.73 -4.11 17.91
N PHE A 76 -1.83 -4.81 17.18
CA PHE A 76 -1.95 -6.25 16.93
C PHE A 76 -0.77 -7.04 17.46
N PRO A 77 -1.00 -8.24 18.04
CA PRO A 77 0.07 -9.14 18.43
C PRO A 77 0.79 -9.72 17.21
N ILE A 78 2.11 -9.93 17.34
CA ILE A 78 2.93 -10.52 16.28
C ILE A 78 3.90 -11.57 16.85
N ARG A 79 4.11 -12.64 16.09
CA ARG A 79 5.15 -13.65 16.32
C ARG A 79 6.19 -13.59 15.21
N GLY A 80 7.46 -13.60 15.57
CA GLY A 80 8.58 -13.56 14.63
C GLY A 80 9.00 -14.96 14.17
N LEU A 81 9.34 -15.08 12.88
CA LEU A 81 10.02 -16.24 12.31
C LEU A 81 11.46 -15.86 11.96
N LYS A 82 12.41 -16.73 12.31
CA LYS A 82 13.81 -16.62 11.88
C LYS A 82 13.93 -17.01 10.41
N ILE A 83 13.70 -16.07 9.52
CA ILE A 83 13.74 -16.30 8.08
C ILE A 83 14.44 -15.16 7.35
N ARG A 84 15.19 -15.53 6.31
CA ARG A 84 15.90 -14.59 5.43
C ARG A 84 15.40 -14.74 3.99
N GLY A 85 15.48 -13.65 3.22
CA GLY A 85 15.22 -13.69 1.79
C GLY A 85 16.32 -14.44 1.03
N LEU A 86 15.97 -14.95 -0.15
CA LEU A 86 16.94 -15.54 -1.08
C LEU A 86 17.92 -14.48 -1.59
N ASP A 87 19.23 -14.77 -1.51
CA ASP A 87 20.26 -13.97 -2.18
C ASP A 87 20.29 -14.34 -3.67
N ARG A 88 19.74 -13.44 -4.51
CA ARG A 88 19.66 -13.65 -5.96
C ARG A 88 21.00 -13.51 -6.67
N LYS A 89 21.95 -12.82 -6.04
CA LYS A 89 23.27 -12.59 -6.63
C LYS A 89 24.27 -13.69 -6.31
N ARG A 90 24.10 -14.40 -5.16
CA ARG A 90 25.03 -15.40 -4.64
C ARG A 90 24.31 -16.68 -4.23
N LEU A 91 23.95 -17.51 -5.22
CA LEU A 91 23.13 -18.71 -5.02
C LEU A 91 23.70 -19.70 -3.99
N TRP A 92 25.01 -19.80 -3.83
CA TRP A 92 25.66 -20.67 -2.85
C TRP A 92 25.39 -20.26 -1.39
N ARG A 93 25.04 -19.00 -1.13
CA ARG A 93 24.62 -18.55 0.21
C ARG A 93 23.21 -19.01 0.59
N ASN A 94 22.45 -19.57 -0.34
CA ASN A 94 21.08 -19.99 -0.11
C ASN A 94 20.94 -21.34 0.60
N VAL A 95 22.01 -22.12 0.80
CA VAL A 95 21.95 -23.37 1.58
C VAL A 95 21.41 -23.11 3.01
N GLY A 96 21.90 -22.05 3.66
CA GLY A 96 21.35 -21.62 4.95
C GLY A 96 19.91 -21.15 4.88
N VAL A 97 19.47 -20.57 3.75
CA VAL A 97 18.09 -20.09 3.56
C VAL A 97 17.09 -21.24 3.51
N VAL A 98 17.45 -22.38 2.87
CA VAL A 98 16.61 -23.58 2.84
C VAL A 98 16.42 -24.14 4.27
N ARG A 99 17.49 -24.23 5.04
CA ARG A 99 17.42 -24.67 6.44
C ARG A 99 16.57 -23.72 7.29
N ASP A 100 16.76 -22.41 7.13
CA ASP A 100 15.99 -21.39 7.85
C ASP A 100 14.50 -21.47 7.45
N PHE A 101 14.20 -21.73 6.16
CA PHE A 101 12.84 -21.95 5.69
C PHE A 101 12.17 -23.17 6.34
N LEU A 102 12.88 -24.31 6.41
CA LEU A 102 12.34 -25.52 7.04
C LEU A 102 12.09 -25.31 8.54
N ARG A 103 12.99 -24.63 9.23
CA ARG A 103 12.80 -24.27 10.65
C ARG A 103 11.60 -23.33 10.82
N ALA A 104 11.50 -22.29 9.99
CA ALA A 104 10.38 -21.34 9.99
C ALA A 104 9.04 -22.05 9.71
N LEU A 105 9.03 -23.06 8.82
CA LEU A 105 7.86 -23.88 8.53
C LEU A 105 7.40 -24.67 9.77
N ILE A 106 8.33 -25.28 10.52
CA ILE A 106 8.01 -26.00 11.76
C ILE A 106 7.47 -25.03 12.80
N THR A 107 8.17 -23.91 13.05
CA THR A 107 7.73 -22.90 14.01
C THR A 107 6.35 -22.33 13.64
N ALA A 108 6.13 -22.02 12.36
CA ALA A 108 4.82 -21.54 11.90
C ALA A 108 3.71 -22.59 12.13
N ARG A 109 4.01 -23.88 11.90
CA ARG A 109 3.07 -24.98 12.16
C ARG A 109 2.69 -25.09 13.62
N ASP A 110 3.66 -24.94 14.52
CA ASP A 110 3.40 -24.98 15.96
C ASP A 110 2.56 -23.76 16.40
N ILE A 111 2.90 -22.56 15.95
CA ILE A 111 2.10 -21.35 16.21
C ILE A 111 0.64 -21.52 15.72
N ILE A 112 0.45 -22.07 14.51
CA ILE A 112 -0.87 -22.29 13.92
C ILE A 112 -1.65 -23.34 14.73
N ARG A 113 -1.03 -24.40 15.20
CA ARG A 113 -1.69 -25.42 16.03
C ARG A 113 -2.12 -24.89 17.39
N ASP A 114 -1.29 -24.06 18.01
CA ASP A 114 -1.59 -23.44 19.30
C ASP A 114 -2.71 -22.40 19.17
N PHE A 115 -2.62 -21.53 18.17
CA PHE A 115 -3.58 -20.46 17.94
C PHE A 115 -4.91 -20.93 17.36
N ARG A 116 -4.91 -22.01 16.56
CA ARG A 116 -6.10 -22.62 15.90
C ARG A 116 -6.91 -21.63 15.06
N PRO A 117 -6.33 -20.97 14.09
CA PRO A 117 -7.07 -20.03 13.24
C PRO A 117 -8.06 -20.75 12.32
N GLU A 118 -9.17 -20.11 11.98
CA GLU A 118 -10.10 -20.55 10.94
C GLU A 118 -9.60 -20.20 9.54
N ILE A 119 -8.74 -19.17 9.43
CA ILE A 119 -8.17 -18.72 8.15
C ILE A 119 -6.76 -18.17 8.35
N VAL A 120 -5.92 -18.34 7.32
CA VAL A 120 -4.61 -17.72 7.23
C VAL A 120 -4.51 -16.85 5.97
N ILE A 121 -4.25 -15.55 6.14
CA ILE A 121 -4.15 -14.57 5.06
C ILE A 121 -2.69 -14.19 4.85
N GLY A 122 -2.19 -14.32 3.62
CA GLY A 122 -0.85 -13.93 3.22
C GLY A 122 -0.83 -12.71 2.33
N VAL A 123 -0.08 -11.69 2.72
CA VAL A 123 0.06 -10.46 1.92
C VAL A 123 1.42 -10.35 1.22
N GLY A 124 2.20 -11.42 1.22
CA GLY A 124 3.55 -11.44 0.65
C GLY A 124 4.66 -11.18 1.66
N GLY A 125 5.90 -11.18 1.17
CA GLY A 125 7.08 -11.12 2.04
C GLY A 125 7.58 -12.51 2.46
N TYR A 126 8.72 -12.53 3.17
CA TYR A 126 9.42 -13.78 3.47
C TYR A 126 8.67 -14.68 4.44
N ALA A 127 7.99 -14.11 5.43
CA ALA A 127 7.25 -14.86 6.45
C ALA A 127 5.99 -15.53 5.90
N SER A 128 5.36 -14.97 4.86
CA SER A 128 4.15 -15.55 4.26
C SER A 128 4.38 -16.95 3.70
N ALA A 129 5.55 -17.23 3.10
CA ALA A 129 5.81 -18.52 2.48
C ALA A 129 5.72 -19.69 3.48
N PRO A 130 6.48 -19.75 4.58
CA PRO A 130 6.37 -20.84 5.55
C PRO A 130 5.02 -20.83 6.27
N THR A 131 4.44 -19.67 6.57
CA THR A 131 3.17 -19.57 7.29
C THR A 131 2.01 -20.18 6.49
N LEU A 132 1.81 -19.74 5.24
CA LEU A 132 0.73 -20.29 4.41
C LEU A 132 1.00 -21.74 4.04
N LYS A 133 2.26 -22.14 3.83
CA LYS A 133 2.61 -23.53 3.56
C LYS A 133 2.28 -24.45 4.75
N ALA A 134 2.51 -23.98 5.98
CA ALA A 134 2.11 -24.67 7.18
C ALA A 134 0.58 -24.79 7.28
N ALA A 135 -0.15 -23.69 7.08
CA ALA A 135 -1.61 -23.68 7.05
C ALA A 135 -2.18 -24.65 6.02
N GLN A 136 -1.69 -24.60 4.77
CA GLN A 136 -2.05 -25.52 3.70
C GLN A 136 -1.81 -27.00 4.06
N SER A 137 -0.71 -27.30 4.77
CA SER A 137 -0.40 -28.68 5.22
C SER A 137 -1.32 -29.17 6.33
N LEU A 138 -1.86 -28.24 7.09
CA LEU A 138 -2.85 -28.49 8.14
C LEU A 138 -4.31 -28.41 7.61
N GLY A 139 -4.49 -28.12 6.32
CA GLY A 139 -5.78 -27.97 5.63
C GLY A 139 -6.61 -26.79 6.16
N ILE A 140 -5.98 -25.77 6.70
CA ILE A 140 -6.63 -24.52 7.08
C ILE A 140 -6.79 -23.66 5.81
N PRO A 141 -7.96 -23.05 5.60
CA PRO A 141 -8.20 -22.15 4.47
C PRO A 141 -7.14 -21.06 4.36
N THR A 142 -6.66 -20.81 3.14
CA THR A 142 -5.63 -19.81 2.87
C THR A 142 -6.07 -18.83 1.80
N LEU A 143 -5.91 -17.53 2.09
CA LEU A 143 -6.14 -16.44 1.17
C LEU A 143 -4.83 -15.69 0.92
N ILE A 144 -4.54 -15.37 -0.33
CA ILE A 144 -3.40 -14.53 -0.74
C ILE A 144 -3.94 -13.17 -1.19
N GLN A 145 -3.28 -12.08 -0.78
CA GLN A 145 -3.47 -10.76 -1.35
C GLN A 145 -2.21 -10.34 -2.12
N GLU A 146 -2.36 -9.98 -3.39
CA GLU A 146 -1.27 -9.48 -4.24
C GLU A 146 -1.49 -8.01 -4.59
N GLN A 147 -0.55 -7.18 -4.21
CA GLN A 147 -0.65 -5.72 -4.31
C GLN A 147 -0.22 -5.18 -5.67
N ASN A 148 0.65 -5.87 -6.37
CA ASN A 148 1.34 -5.35 -7.54
C ASN A 148 0.74 -5.88 -8.85
N SER A 149 0.93 -5.14 -9.93
CA SER A 149 0.59 -5.57 -11.29
C SER A 149 1.47 -6.72 -11.82
N TYR A 150 2.55 -7.05 -11.08
CA TYR A 150 3.42 -8.19 -11.32
C TYR A 150 3.58 -9.00 -10.03
N ALA A 151 3.14 -10.24 -10.06
CA ALA A 151 3.07 -11.09 -8.87
C ALA A 151 4.43 -11.37 -8.24
N GLY A 152 4.49 -11.23 -6.91
CA GLY A 152 5.66 -11.59 -6.13
C GLY A 152 5.97 -13.09 -6.16
N VAL A 153 7.26 -13.45 -6.04
CA VAL A 153 7.72 -14.86 -6.06
C VAL A 153 7.03 -15.71 -5.00
N THR A 154 6.88 -15.16 -3.78
CA THR A 154 6.19 -15.84 -2.68
C THR A 154 4.75 -16.18 -3.03
N ASN A 155 3.99 -15.21 -3.55
CA ASN A 155 2.60 -15.43 -3.92
C ASN A 155 2.46 -16.41 -5.09
N LYS A 156 3.34 -16.34 -6.11
CA LYS A 156 3.40 -17.35 -7.18
C LYS A 156 3.66 -18.76 -6.65
N PHE A 157 4.58 -18.91 -5.69
CA PHE A 157 4.89 -20.20 -5.07
C PHE A 157 3.70 -20.79 -4.30
N LEU A 158 2.91 -19.95 -3.63
CA LEU A 158 1.78 -20.37 -2.80
C LEU A 158 0.48 -20.59 -3.59
N ALA A 159 0.34 -19.94 -4.74
CA ALA A 159 -0.90 -19.81 -5.51
C ALA A 159 -1.60 -21.13 -5.83
N ARG A 160 -0.85 -22.18 -6.19
CA ARG A 160 -1.45 -23.48 -6.58
C ARG A 160 -2.29 -24.11 -5.48
N ARG A 161 -1.91 -23.91 -4.20
CA ARG A 161 -2.58 -24.49 -3.04
C ARG A 161 -3.39 -23.48 -2.23
N ALA A 162 -3.30 -22.20 -2.54
CA ALA A 162 -4.18 -21.19 -1.94
C ALA A 162 -5.62 -21.43 -2.39
N ASP A 163 -6.57 -21.16 -1.51
CA ASP A 163 -7.99 -21.34 -1.79
C ASP A 163 -8.57 -20.11 -2.50
N ARG A 164 -8.02 -18.92 -2.23
CA ARG A 164 -8.41 -17.66 -2.88
C ARG A 164 -7.21 -16.74 -3.07
N ILE A 165 -7.24 -15.93 -4.13
CA ILE A 165 -6.18 -14.98 -4.47
C ILE A 165 -6.85 -13.64 -4.81
N CYS A 166 -6.81 -12.71 -3.86
CA CYS A 166 -7.29 -11.35 -4.03
C CYS A 166 -6.19 -10.51 -4.69
N VAL A 167 -6.51 -9.86 -5.79
CA VAL A 167 -5.54 -9.11 -6.59
C VAL A 167 -5.94 -7.64 -6.74
N ALA A 168 -4.95 -6.77 -6.87
CA ALA A 168 -5.18 -5.33 -7.03
C ALA A 168 -5.30 -4.90 -8.50
N TYR A 169 -4.82 -5.71 -9.43
CA TYR A 169 -4.79 -5.38 -10.85
C TYR A 169 -5.47 -6.47 -11.68
N PRO A 170 -6.07 -6.14 -12.82
CA PRO A 170 -6.58 -7.11 -13.79
C PRO A 170 -5.43 -7.90 -14.44
N GLU A 171 -5.78 -8.89 -15.25
CA GLU A 171 -4.85 -9.70 -16.06
C GLU A 171 -3.81 -10.49 -15.24
N MET A 172 -4.18 -10.89 -14.00
CA MET A 172 -3.32 -11.65 -13.10
C MET A 172 -3.36 -13.17 -13.37
N GLU A 173 -4.20 -13.66 -14.27
CA GLU A 173 -4.27 -15.06 -14.71
C GLU A 173 -2.98 -15.56 -15.37
N ARG A 174 -2.14 -14.67 -15.87
CA ARG A 174 -0.77 -14.96 -16.32
C ARG A 174 0.17 -15.44 -15.21
N PHE A 175 -0.21 -15.24 -13.95
CA PHE A 175 0.58 -15.62 -12.77
C PHE A 175 -0.12 -16.62 -11.87
N PHE A 176 -1.46 -16.64 -11.87
CA PHE A 176 -2.29 -17.35 -10.90
C PHE A 176 -3.38 -18.16 -11.58
N PRO A 177 -3.87 -19.26 -10.97
CA PRO A 177 -5.04 -19.99 -11.45
C PRO A 177 -6.27 -19.08 -11.53
N LYS A 178 -6.88 -19.00 -12.71
CA LYS A 178 -7.99 -18.06 -13.00
C LYS A 178 -9.21 -18.26 -12.09
N ASP A 179 -9.53 -19.50 -11.76
CA ASP A 179 -10.66 -19.90 -10.90
C ASP A 179 -10.52 -19.42 -9.44
N LYS A 180 -9.31 -19.02 -9.03
CA LYS A 180 -9.01 -18.56 -7.66
C LYS A 180 -8.88 -17.05 -7.54
N ILE A 181 -8.81 -16.34 -8.66
CA ILE A 181 -8.58 -14.89 -8.68
C ILE A 181 -9.86 -14.13 -8.38
N VAL A 182 -9.76 -13.12 -7.50
CA VAL A 182 -10.79 -12.10 -7.27
C VAL A 182 -10.14 -10.74 -7.35
N LEU A 183 -10.65 -9.86 -8.21
CA LEU A 183 -10.20 -8.47 -8.30
C LEU A 183 -10.84 -7.65 -7.17
N THR A 184 -10.10 -7.44 -6.09
CA THR A 184 -10.55 -6.71 -4.91
C THR A 184 -10.02 -5.29 -4.83
N GLY A 185 -8.86 -5.04 -5.41
CA GLY A 185 -8.08 -3.83 -5.16
C GLY A 185 -7.06 -4.02 -4.03
N ASN A 186 -6.36 -2.94 -3.71
CA ASN A 186 -5.47 -2.88 -2.55
C ASN A 186 -6.20 -2.27 -1.36
N PRO A 187 -6.12 -2.88 -0.18
CA PRO A 187 -6.57 -2.25 1.06
C PRO A 187 -5.89 -0.90 1.27
N LEU A 188 -6.68 0.12 1.48
CA LEU A 188 -6.19 1.47 1.77
C LEU A 188 -5.97 1.62 3.28
N ARG A 189 -5.15 2.58 3.67
CA ARG A 189 -5.06 2.98 5.06
C ARG A 189 -6.39 3.61 5.51
N PRO A 190 -6.94 3.28 6.68
CA PRO A 190 -8.22 3.84 7.14
C PRO A 190 -8.24 5.36 7.16
N ALA A 191 -7.12 6.00 7.55
CA ALA A 191 -7.00 7.45 7.53
C ALA A 191 -7.17 8.07 6.12
N ILE A 192 -6.97 7.28 5.06
CA ILE A 192 -7.18 7.72 3.66
C ILE A 192 -8.58 7.29 3.19
N GLU A 193 -8.98 6.06 3.48
CA GLU A 193 -10.28 5.52 3.04
C GLU A 193 -11.46 6.26 3.64
N TYR A 194 -11.32 6.72 4.89
CA TYR A 194 -12.36 7.49 5.62
C TYR A 194 -12.00 8.96 5.77
N MET A 195 -11.12 9.49 4.91
CA MET A 195 -10.73 10.90 4.93
C MET A 195 -11.95 11.78 4.63
N GLN A 196 -12.16 12.77 5.50
CA GLN A 196 -13.25 13.74 5.34
C GLN A 196 -12.89 14.80 4.30
N ASP A 197 -13.90 15.39 3.69
CA ASP A 197 -13.72 16.55 2.83
C ASP A 197 -13.42 17.82 3.65
N GLY A 198 -12.80 18.82 3.01
CA GLY A 198 -12.61 20.13 3.63
C GLY A 198 -11.38 20.27 4.54
N LEU A 199 -10.49 19.29 4.57
CA LEU A 199 -9.29 19.29 5.43
C LEU A 199 -8.17 20.24 4.97
N ARG A 200 -8.34 20.99 3.87
CA ARG A 200 -7.28 21.84 3.31
C ARG A 200 -6.73 22.89 4.30
N GLU A 201 -7.61 23.58 5.00
CA GLU A 201 -7.19 24.61 5.98
C GLU A 201 -6.44 24.00 7.19
N GLU A 202 -6.93 22.86 7.69
CA GLU A 202 -6.25 22.12 8.73
C GLU A 202 -4.88 21.66 8.27
N ALA A 203 -4.78 21.15 7.05
CA ALA A 203 -3.53 20.70 6.46
C ALA A 203 -2.52 21.84 6.28
N LEU A 204 -2.93 23.00 5.77
CA LEU A 204 -2.05 24.18 5.65
C LEU A 204 -1.50 24.57 7.01
N ARG A 205 -2.35 24.64 8.04
CA ARG A 205 -1.91 24.92 9.42
C ARG A 205 -0.95 23.85 9.96
N HIS A 206 -1.27 22.58 9.75
CA HIS A 206 -0.45 21.45 10.22
C HIS A 206 0.98 21.49 9.65
N PHE A 207 1.09 21.83 8.36
CA PHE A 207 2.39 21.92 7.67
C PHE A 207 3.04 23.30 7.76
N GLY A 208 2.46 24.23 8.52
CA GLY A 208 3.01 25.60 8.68
C GLY A 208 3.04 26.39 7.37
N LEU A 209 2.14 26.09 6.44
CA LEU A 209 2.01 26.81 5.18
C LEU A 209 1.05 28.01 5.33
N PRO A 210 1.28 29.12 4.61
CA PRO A 210 0.37 30.27 4.61
C PRO A 210 -1.07 29.89 4.26
N ALA A 211 -2.04 30.50 4.93
CA ALA A 211 -3.46 30.19 4.73
C ALA A 211 -3.97 30.50 3.30
N ASP A 212 -3.34 31.44 2.61
CA ASP A 212 -3.63 31.85 1.24
C ASP A 212 -2.89 31.02 0.18
N THR A 213 -2.17 29.96 0.58
CA THR A 213 -1.44 29.05 -0.33
C THR A 213 -2.39 28.41 -1.35
N LYS A 214 -2.19 28.73 -2.62
CA LYS A 214 -3.07 28.28 -3.72
C LYS A 214 -2.66 26.95 -4.32
N ARG A 215 -1.34 26.69 -4.40
CA ARG A 215 -0.78 25.49 -5.08
C ARG A 215 0.23 24.80 -4.18
N VAL A 216 0.03 23.49 -4.00
CA VAL A 216 0.90 22.67 -3.17
C VAL A 216 1.31 21.42 -3.94
N VAL A 217 2.61 21.19 -4.04
CA VAL A 217 3.17 19.91 -4.51
C VAL A 217 3.64 19.11 -3.31
N VAL A 218 3.17 17.86 -3.22
CA VAL A 218 3.62 16.90 -2.21
C VAL A 218 4.56 15.89 -2.84
N VAL A 219 5.75 15.75 -2.27
CA VAL A 219 6.81 14.85 -2.78
C VAL A 219 7.07 13.73 -1.79
N ILE A 220 6.88 12.47 -2.22
CA ILE A 220 6.96 11.27 -1.38
C ILE A 220 7.97 10.30 -1.96
N GLY A 221 9.14 10.19 -1.33
CA GLY A 221 10.19 9.24 -1.71
C GLY A 221 10.00 7.80 -1.18
N GLY A 222 8.91 7.54 -0.42
CA GLY A 222 8.73 6.31 0.35
C GLY A 222 9.42 6.36 1.72
N SER A 223 9.32 5.29 2.53
CA SER A 223 9.79 5.25 3.92
C SER A 223 11.31 5.41 4.09
N LEU A 224 12.08 5.04 3.08
CA LEU A 224 13.55 5.17 3.09
C LEU A 224 14.05 6.44 2.38
N GLY A 225 13.13 7.18 1.74
CA GLY A 225 13.48 8.27 0.83
C GLY A 225 13.86 7.77 -0.57
N ALA A 226 14.04 8.70 -1.49
CA ALA A 226 14.42 8.44 -2.87
C ALA A 226 15.49 9.43 -3.31
N LEU A 227 16.73 8.96 -3.47
CA LEU A 227 17.88 9.85 -3.72
C LEU A 227 17.69 10.69 -4.98
N SER A 228 17.29 10.08 -6.11
CA SER A 228 17.07 10.78 -7.38
C SER A 228 16.01 11.88 -7.29
N ILE A 229 14.88 11.60 -6.57
CA ILE A 229 13.84 12.59 -6.30
C ILE A 229 14.39 13.71 -5.42
N ASN A 230 15.05 13.35 -4.31
CA ASN A 230 15.63 14.32 -3.38
C ASN A 230 16.68 15.23 -4.02
N GLU A 231 17.51 14.68 -4.89
CA GLU A 231 18.53 15.44 -5.63
C GLU A 231 17.89 16.37 -6.66
N SER A 232 16.81 15.95 -7.34
CA SER A 232 16.06 16.85 -8.21
C SER A 232 15.52 18.06 -7.47
N ILE A 233 14.85 17.82 -6.33
CA ILE A 233 14.28 18.90 -5.53
C ILE A 233 15.38 19.79 -4.96
N GLY A 234 16.39 19.18 -4.31
CA GLY A 234 17.44 19.91 -3.61
C GLY A 234 18.36 20.74 -4.52
N SER A 235 18.60 20.30 -5.76
CA SER A 235 19.42 21.05 -6.72
C SER A 235 18.70 22.23 -7.40
N ARG A 236 17.37 22.30 -7.28
CA ARG A 236 16.53 23.27 -7.98
C ARG A 236 15.62 24.09 -7.02
N LEU A 237 16.05 24.28 -5.77
CA LEU A 237 15.27 25.04 -4.78
C LEU A 237 15.02 26.51 -5.20
N ALA A 238 15.91 27.09 -6.00
CA ALA A 238 15.69 28.42 -6.56
C ALA A 238 14.46 28.47 -7.49
N GLU A 239 14.23 27.41 -8.27
CA GLU A 239 13.06 27.32 -9.15
C GLU A 239 11.76 27.19 -8.31
N TRP A 240 11.79 26.41 -7.22
CA TRP A 240 10.69 26.32 -6.28
C TRP A 240 10.37 27.67 -5.65
N ALA A 241 11.37 28.37 -5.14
CA ALA A 241 11.20 29.69 -4.52
C ALA A 241 10.61 30.74 -5.48
N GLN A 242 10.94 30.66 -6.77
CA GLN A 242 10.44 31.59 -7.80
C GLN A 242 9.07 31.19 -8.37
N SER A 243 8.63 29.94 -8.17
CA SER A 243 7.43 29.41 -8.80
C SER A 243 6.11 29.88 -8.16
N GLY A 244 6.13 30.36 -6.91
CA GLY A 244 4.94 30.63 -6.11
C GLY A 244 4.19 29.37 -5.68
N VAL A 245 4.83 28.17 -5.73
CA VAL A 245 4.28 26.88 -5.37
C VAL A 245 4.81 26.46 -4.01
N ALA A 246 3.94 26.06 -3.09
CA ALA A 246 4.35 25.48 -1.81
C ALA A 246 4.78 24.02 -1.98
N LEU A 247 5.77 23.62 -1.20
CA LEU A 247 6.36 22.28 -1.25
C LEU A 247 6.20 21.54 0.08
N ILE A 248 5.63 20.35 0.07
CA ILE A 248 5.70 19.39 1.18
C ILE A 248 6.61 18.26 0.75
N TRP A 249 7.75 18.09 1.42
CA TRP A 249 8.83 17.21 0.99
C TRP A 249 9.18 16.15 2.03
N GLN A 250 8.82 14.88 1.77
CA GLN A 250 9.27 13.75 2.55
C GLN A 250 10.63 13.26 2.02
N THR A 251 11.69 13.55 2.74
CA THR A 251 13.08 13.32 2.34
C THR A 251 13.59 11.90 2.61
N GLY A 252 13.01 11.21 3.62
CA GLY A 252 13.63 10.03 4.22
C GLY A 252 14.78 10.41 5.18
N LYS A 253 15.03 9.56 6.16
CA LYS A 253 16.04 9.80 7.21
C LYS A 253 17.44 10.13 6.66
N GLY A 254 17.83 9.49 5.56
CA GLY A 254 19.17 9.64 5.00
C GLY A 254 19.44 11.00 4.33
N PHE A 255 18.41 11.74 3.96
CA PHE A 255 18.56 13.02 3.26
C PHE A 255 18.06 14.23 4.08
N GLU A 256 17.40 13.99 5.20
CA GLU A 256 16.75 15.03 6.02
C GLU A 256 17.72 16.16 6.41
N ALA A 257 18.87 15.82 7.01
CA ALA A 257 19.85 16.83 7.44
C ALA A 257 20.34 17.69 6.27
N LYS A 258 20.59 17.05 5.10
CA LYS A 258 21.01 17.77 3.89
C LYS A 258 19.89 18.66 3.35
N ALA A 259 18.64 18.19 3.38
CA ALA A 259 17.49 18.99 2.95
C ALA A 259 17.33 20.24 3.81
N GLN A 260 17.40 20.09 5.14
CA GLN A 260 17.31 21.21 6.07
C GLN A 260 18.43 22.26 5.85
N GLU A 261 19.66 21.80 5.57
CA GLU A 261 20.78 22.71 5.28
C GLU A 261 20.56 23.46 3.97
N LEU A 262 20.13 22.77 2.91
CA LEU A 262 19.84 23.40 1.62
C LEU A 262 18.71 24.44 1.70
N LEU A 263 17.69 24.17 2.50
CA LEU A 263 16.53 25.07 2.64
C LEU A 263 16.85 26.38 3.33
N LYS A 264 17.92 26.48 4.14
CA LYS A 264 18.32 27.73 4.81
C LYS A 264 18.61 28.90 3.85
N ALA A 265 18.98 28.58 2.62
CA ALA A 265 19.32 29.60 1.60
C ALA A 265 18.10 30.15 0.85
N TYR A 266 16.88 29.65 1.12
CA TYR A 266 15.68 29.99 0.36
C TYR A 266 14.51 30.31 1.28
N ASP A 267 13.75 31.33 0.92
CA ASP A 267 12.53 31.74 1.60
C ASP A 267 11.32 31.52 0.70
N PHE A 268 10.56 30.45 0.95
CA PHE A 268 9.30 30.13 0.28
C PHE A 268 8.49 29.15 1.14
N PRO A 269 7.17 29.00 0.90
CA PRO A 269 6.36 28.08 1.67
C PRO A 269 6.80 26.63 1.48
N VAL A 270 7.49 26.05 2.47
CA VAL A 270 8.03 24.70 2.42
C VAL A 270 7.92 23.99 3.76
N TYR A 271 7.47 22.73 3.74
CA TYR A 271 7.59 21.79 4.85
C TYR A 271 8.47 20.62 4.41
N SER A 272 9.45 20.28 5.23
CA SER A 272 10.36 19.16 4.97
C SER A 272 10.54 18.30 6.22
N SER A 273 10.41 16.99 6.06
CA SER A 273 10.63 16.01 7.13
C SER A 273 11.09 14.67 6.60
N ALA A 274 11.74 13.88 7.45
CA ALA A 274 12.13 12.52 7.09
C ALA A 274 10.93 11.64 6.74
N PHE A 275 9.82 11.81 7.47
CA PHE A 275 8.62 11.00 7.30
C PHE A 275 7.35 11.78 7.65
N ILE A 276 6.37 11.79 6.77
CA ILE A 276 5.08 12.44 6.98
C ILE A 276 4.15 11.43 7.67
N GLN A 277 3.76 11.73 8.90
CA GLN A 277 2.83 10.87 9.66
C GLN A 277 1.37 11.09 9.24
N ARG A 278 0.95 12.36 9.08
CA ARG A 278 -0.40 12.75 8.67
C ARG A 278 -0.49 12.82 7.15
N MET A 279 -0.43 11.62 6.51
CA MET A 279 -0.54 11.52 5.05
C MET A 279 -1.93 11.93 4.55
N ASP A 280 -2.96 11.76 5.36
CA ASP A 280 -4.30 12.28 5.13
C ASP A 280 -4.28 13.79 4.88
N LEU A 281 -3.65 14.56 5.74
CA LEU A 281 -3.50 16.00 5.57
C LEU A 281 -2.61 16.37 4.38
N ALA A 282 -1.52 15.61 4.16
CA ALA A 282 -0.66 15.84 3.01
C ALA A 282 -1.42 15.65 1.69
N TYR A 283 -2.21 14.58 1.59
CA TYR A 283 -3.04 14.38 0.42
C TYR A 283 -4.21 15.38 0.32
N ALA A 284 -4.81 15.80 1.46
CA ALA A 284 -5.89 16.78 1.46
C ALA A 284 -5.45 18.11 0.81
N VAL A 285 -4.23 18.56 1.12
CA VAL A 285 -3.71 19.84 0.62
C VAL A 285 -3.05 19.75 -0.76
N ALA A 286 -2.63 18.53 -1.19
CA ALA A 286 -1.92 18.34 -2.45
C ALA A 286 -2.76 18.68 -3.66
N ASP A 287 -2.24 19.54 -4.54
CA ASP A 287 -2.77 19.76 -5.89
C ASP A 287 -2.07 18.82 -6.91
N VAL A 288 -0.79 18.52 -6.69
CA VAL A 288 -0.02 17.50 -7.44
C VAL A 288 0.79 16.67 -6.44
N VAL A 289 0.89 15.37 -6.70
CA VAL A 289 1.72 14.46 -5.92
C VAL A 289 2.84 13.88 -6.79
N VAL A 290 4.08 14.00 -6.32
CA VAL A 290 5.23 13.27 -6.85
C VAL A 290 5.48 12.06 -5.96
N SER A 291 5.51 10.86 -6.51
CA SER A 291 5.68 9.64 -5.71
C SER A 291 6.50 8.57 -6.42
N ARG A 292 7.12 7.69 -5.61
CA ARG A 292 7.51 6.36 -6.08
C ARG A 292 6.26 5.56 -6.48
N ALA A 293 6.40 4.64 -7.43
CA ALA A 293 5.29 3.85 -7.94
C ALA A 293 5.02 2.58 -7.09
N GLY A 294 4.98 2.75 -5.76
CA GLY A 294 4.59 1.70 -4.83
C GLY A 294 3.09 1.41 -4.92
N ALA A 295 2.70 0.14 -4.87
CA ALA A 295 1.33 -0.29 -5.07
C ALA A 295 0.31 0.40 -4.13
N SER A 296 0.62 0.49 -2.84
CA SER A 296 -0.26 1.15 -1.86
C SER A 296 -0.41 2.65 -2.16
N SER A 297 0.70 3.35 -2.48
CA SER A 297 0.65 4.78 -2.82
C SER A 297 -0.19 5.02 -4.08
N ILE A 298 0.00 4.19 -5.12
CA ILE A 298 -0.80 4.29 -6.33
C ILE A 298 -2.30 4.11 -6.03
N SER A 299 -2.65 3.11 -5.23
CA SER A 299 -4.06 2.85 -4.88
C SER A 299 -4.69 4.01 -4.11
N GLU A 300 -3.95 4.64 -3.20
CA GLU A 300 -4.38 5.85 -2.50
C GLU A 300 -4.55 7.04 -3.45
N LEU A 301 -3.61 7.23 -4.38
CA LEU A 301 -3.66 8.31 -5.37
C LEU A 301 -4.84 8.12 -6.34
N CYS A 302 -5.12 6.88 -6.76
CA CYS A 302 -6.30 6.56 -7.56
C CYS A 302 -7.59 6.87 -6.79
N PHE A 303 -7.69 6.43 -5.54
CA PHE A 303 -8.87 6.64 -4.69
C PHE A 303 -9.15 8.14 -4.49
N LEU A 304 -8.12 8.92 -4.20
CA LEU A 304 -8.22 10.36 -3.99
C LEU A 304 -8.31 11.18 -5.30
N GLY A 305 -8.05 10.56 -6.45
CA GLY A 305 -8.03 11.23 -7.73
C GLY A 305 -6.96 12.32 -7.83
N LYS A 306 -5.76 12.09 -7.27
CA LYS A 306 -4.70 13.11 -7.24
C LYS A 306 -3.89 13.12 -8.54
N PRO A 307 -3.74 14.27 -9.22
CA PRO A 307 -2.79 14.43 -10.31
C PRO A 307 -1.40 14.02 -9.86
N THR A 308 -0.75 13.11 -10.60
CA THR A 308 0.43 12.42 -10.08
C THR A 308 1.56 12.32 -11.10
N ILE A 309 2.79 12.55 -10.61
CA ILE A 309 4.02 12.20 -11.31
C ILE A 309 4.63 10.99 -10.61
N LEU A 310 4.78 9.89 -11.34
CA LEU A 310 5.40 8.66 -10.83
C LEU A 310 6.85 8.57 -11.27
N VAL A 311 7.71 8.34 -10.29
CA VAL A 311 9.15 8.08 -10.49
C VAL A 311 9.44 6.67 -9.96
N PRO A 312 9.36 5.62 -10.81
CA PRO A 312 9.56 4.25 -10.36
C PRO A 312 10.97 4.02 -9.84
N SER A 313 11.12 3.26 -8.73
CA SER A 313 12.43 2.87 -8.21
C SER A 313 13.03 1.75 -9.06
N PRO A 314 14.28 1.88 -9.53
CA PRO A 314 14.96 0.81 -10.26
C PRO A 314 15.44 -0.33 -9.34
N ASN A 315 15.47 -0.09 -8.01
CA ASN A 315 16.04 -1.01 -7.02
C ASN A 315 15.01 -1.92 -6.35
N VAL A 316 13.96 -2.30 -7.08
CA VAL A 316 12.90 -3.18 -6.57
C VAL A 316 12.88 -4.52 -7.28
N ALA A 317 12.37 -5.54 -6.60
CA ALA A 317 12.29 -6.88 -7.16
C ALA A 317 11.37 -6.89 -8.40
N GLU A 318 11.79 -7.62 -9.45
CA GLU A 318 10.97 -7.85 -10.67
C GLU A 318 10.56 -6.56 -11.39
N ASP A 319 11.20 -5.43 -11.11
CA ASP A 319 10.87 -4.13 -11.69
C ASP A 319 9.37 -3.78 -11.59
N HIS A 320 8.75 -4.16 -10.46
CA HIS A 320 7.31 -4.00 -10.28
C HIS A 320 6.86 -2.54 -10.24
N GLN A 321 7.73 -1.61 -9.80
CA GLN A 321 7.34 -0.20 -9.77
C GLN A 321 7.21 0.41 -11.18
N THR A 322 8.10 0.07 -12.10
CA THR A 322 7.96 0.50 -13.51
C THR A 322 6.66 -0.05 -14.11
N LYS A 323 6.36 -1.34 -13.85
CA LYS A 323 5.12 -1.96 -14.33
C LYS A 323 3.88 -1.33 -13.73
N ASN A 324 3.88 -1.01 -12.43
CA ASN A 324 2.81 -0.30 -11.77
C ASN A 324 2.62 1.11 -12.38
N ALA A 325 3.70 1.86 -12.60
CA ALA A 325 3.64 3.19 -13.20
C ALA A 325 3.12 3.17 -14.63
N LEU A 326 3.57 2.19 -15.45
CA LEU A 326 3.08 1.99 -16.81
C LEU A 326 1.59 1.67 -16.86
N ALA A 327 1.05 0.93 -15.89
CA ALA A 327 -0.36 0.63 -15.82
C ALA A 327 -1.24 1.89 -15.72
N LEU A 328 -0.70 2.99 -15.19
CA LEU A 328 -1.38 4.28 -15.10
C LEU A 328 -1.03 5.18 -16.29
N SER A 329 0.28 5.32 -16.61
CA SER A 329 0.73 6.28 -17.62
C SER A 329 0.26 5.94 -19.03
N THR A 330 0.13 4.66 -19.39
CA THR A 330 -0.45 4.23 -20.68
C THR A 330 -1.95 4.56 -20.83
N ARG A 331 -2.62 4.86 -19.72
CA ARG A 331 -4.02 5.30 -19.67
C ARG A 331 -4.16 6.81 -19.43
N SER A 332 -3.09 7.56 -19.60
CA SER A 332 -3.05 9.00 -19.29
C SER A 332 -3.50 9.35 -17.85
N ALA A 333 -3.39 8.42 -16.93
CA ALA A 333 -3.82 8.58 -15.54
C ALA A 333 -2.67 9.08 -14.61
N ALA A 334 -1.45 9.12 -15.09
CA ALA A 334 -0.30 9.71 -14.40
C ALA A 334 0.80 10.08 -15.39
N LEU A 335 1.65 11.04 -15.03
CA LEU A 335 2.92 11.24 -15.72
C LEU A 335 3.97 10.27 -15.18
N LEU A 336 4.82 9.74 -16.04
CA LEU A 336 5.93 8.88 -15.68
C LEU A 336 7.25 9.57 -16.03
N ILE A 337 8.15 9.60 -15.07
CA ILE A 337 9.53 10.05 -15.26
C ILE A 337 10.46 8.90 -14.85
N PRO A 338 11.31 8.37 -15.73
CA PRO A 338 12.32 7.39 -15.38
C PRO A 338 13.25 7.91 -14.26
N ASP A 339 13.72 7.02 -13.38
CA ASP A 339 14.53 7.40 -12.22
C ASP A 339 15.84 8.11 -12.60
N ASP A 340 16.47 7.68 -13.67
CA ASP A 340 17.70 8.26 -14.23
C ASP A 340 17.51 9.68 -14.78
N LYS A 341 16.30 10.02 -15.20
CA LYS A 341 15.94 11.37 -15.69
C LYS A 341 15.36 12.28 -14.62
N ALA A 342 15.03 11.72 -13.44
CA ALA A 342 14.34 12.46 -12.40
C ALA A 342 15.12 13.72 -11.95
N ARG A 343 16.46 13.66 -11.89
CA ARG A 343 17.28 14.81 -11.49
C ARG A 343 17.08 16.03 -12.40
N GLU A 344 16.88 15.81 -13.68
CA GLU A 344 16.78 16.88 -14.68
C GLU A 344 15.33 17.30 -14.91
N GLU A 345 14.41 16.34 -15.02
CA GLU A 345 13.06 16.57 -15.51
C GLU A 345 12.04 16.80 -14.40
N LEU A 346 12.23 16.26 -13.18
CA LEU A 346 11.16 16.17 -12.19
C LEU A 346 10.70 17.53 -11.69
N THR A 347 11.61 18.38 -11.22
CA THR A 347 11.24 19.70 -10.66
C THR A 347 10.55 20.59 -11.71
N PRO A 348 11.10 20.80 -12.93
CA PRO A 348 10.41 21.60 -13.92
C PRO A 348 9.04 21.06 -14.28
N ARG A 349 8.90 19.74 -14.42
CA ARG A 349 7.62 19.10 -14.73
C ARG A 349 6.60 19.20 -13.61
N ALA A 350 7.03 19.09 -12.34
CA ALA A 350 6.13 19.21 -11.21
C ALA A 350 5.57 20.65 -11.08
N ILE A 351 6.45 21.65 -11.26
CA ILE A 351 6.05 23.06 -11.25
C ILE A 351 5.11 23.37 -12.44
N ALA A 352 5.44 22.92 -13.64
CA ALA A 352 4.60 23.12 -14.81
C ALA A 352 3.23 22.45 -14.64
N LEU A 353 3.19 21.20 -14.18
CA LEU A 353 1.94 20.47 -13.98
C LEU A 353 1.01 21.17 -12.99
N VAL A 354 1.53 21.58 -11.80
CA VAL A 354 0.66 22.21 -10.79
C VAL A 354 0.12 23.59 -11.23
N GLN A 355 0.74 24.20 -12.24
CA GLN A 355 0.30 25.45 -12.85
C GLN A 355 -0.70 25.24 -13.99
N ASP A 356 -0.77 24.03 -14.56
CA ASP A 356 -1.71 23.65 -15.61
C ASP A 356 -2.98 23.00 -15.04
N ALA A 357 -3.98 23.81 -14.77
CA ALA A 357 -5.25 23.35 -14.21
C ALA A 357 -5.98 22.35 -15.12
N ALA A 358 -5.87 22.50 -16.45
CA ALA A 358 -6.52 21.62 -17.40
C ALA A 358 -5.88 20.23 -17.40
N GLN A 359 -4.55 20.15 -17.40
CA GLN A 359 -3.82 18.89 -17.30
C GLN A 359 -4.05 18.21 -15.95
N CYS A 360 -4.06 18.96 -14.84
CA CYS A 360 -4.41 18.45 -13.52
C CYS A 360 -5.81 17.84 -13.50
N ALA A 361 -6.82 18.54 -14.06
CA ALA A 361 -8.18 18.03 -14.11
C ALA A 361 -8.29 16.73 -14.93
N SER A 362 -7.64 16.67 -16.09
CA SER A 362 -7.60 15.49 -16.93
C SER A 362 -6.95 14.30 -16.22
N LEU A 363 -5.78 14.48 -15.60
CA LEU A 363 -5.12 13.43 -14.84
C LEU A 363 -5.96 12.97 -13.64
N SER A 364 -6.62 13.89 -12.93
CA SER A 364 -7.51 13.59 -11.81
C SER A 364 -8.70 12.74 -12.23
N GLU A 365 -9.30 13.03 -13.38
CA GLU A 365 -10.41 12.25 -13.93
C GLU A 365 -9.95 10.82 -14.29
N GLU A 366 -8.85 10.71 -15.04
CA GLU A 366 -8.38 9.40 -15.53
C GLU A 366 -7.85 8.51 -14.40
N ILE A 367 -7.12 9.07 -13.42
CA ILE A 367 -6.60 8.28 -12.31
C ILE A 367 -7.72 7.77 -11.39
N ARG A 368 -8.79 8.57 -11.22
CA ARG A 368 -9.96 8.18 -10.40
C ARG A 368 -10.75 7.02 -11.01
N LYS A 369 -10.78 6.87 -12.33
CA LYS A 369 -11.40 5.71 -13.02
C LYS A 369 -10.73 4.38 -12.68
N LEU A 370 -9.47 4.41 -12.18
CA LEU A 370 -8.71 3.24 -11.79
C LEU A 370 -8.87 2.88 -10.30
N ALA A 371 -9.64 3.65 -9.54
CA ALA A 371 -9.87 3.39 -8.12
C ALA A 371 -10.70 2.13 -7.91
N LEU A 372 -10.22 1.25 -7.01
CA LEU A 372 -10.98 0.11 -6.49
C LEU A 372 -11.24 0.36 -5.02
N THR A 373 -12.50 0.59 -4.68
CA THR A 373 -12.95 0.93 -3.32
C THR A 373 -13.30 -0.33 -2.52
N GLU A 374 -13.37 -0.20 -1.20
CA GLU A 374 -13.80 -1.26 -0.27
C GLU A 374 -12.94 -2.54 -0.37
N ALA A 375 -11.67 -2.39 -0.76
CA ALA A 375 -10.81 -3.54 -1.01
C ALA A 375 -10.62 -4.42 0.23
N ALA A 376 -10.47 -3.82 1.42
CA ALA A 376 -10.32 -4.55 2.66
C ALA A 376 -11.59 -5.35 3.00
N ASP A 377 -12.76 -4.75 2.86
CA ASP A 377 -14.04 -5.41 3.14
C ASP A 377 -14.32 -6.53 2.13
N ARG A 378 -14.02 -6.33 0.84
CA ARG A 378 -14.11 -7.40 -0.19
C ARG A 378 -13.19 -8.59 0.13
N ILE A 379 -11.99 -8.34 0.65
CA ILE A 379 -11.07 -9.40 1.08
C ILE A 379 -11.65 -10.15 2.28
N VAL A 380 -12.28 -9.45 3.22
CA VAL A 380 -12.99 -10.08 4.35
C VAL A 380 -14.16 -10.92 3.86
N ASP A 381 -14.94 -10.45 2.88
CA ASP A 381 -16.02 -11.25 2.27
C ASP A 381 -15.51 -12.58 1.69
N GLU A 382 -14.37 -12.55 1.00
CA GLU A 382 -13.75 -13.79 0.48
C GLU A 382 -13.23 -14.69 1.61
N ALA A 383 -12.71 -14.11 2.70
CA ALA A 383 -12.30 -14.85 3.89
C ALA A 383 -13.50 -15.56 4.55
N GLU A 384 -14.63 -14.86 4.69
CA GLU A 384 -15.88 -15.42 5.22
C GLU A 384 -16.37 -16.61 4.36
N ARG A 385 -16.38 -16.43 3.05
CA ARG A 385 -16.78 -17.50 2.13
C ARG A 385 -15.92 -18.75 2.33
N LEU A 386 -14.60 -18.60 2.43
CA LEU A 386 -13.68 -19.71 2.65
C LEU A 386 -13.95 -20.44 3.98
N VAL A 387 -14.19 -19.69 5.06
CA VAL A 387 -14.48 -20.30 6.37
C VAL A 387 -15.85 -20.98 6.37
N ALA A 388 -16.86 -20.39 5.73
CA ALA A 388 -18.21 -20.97 5.66
C ALA A 388 -18.24 -22.30 4.90
N PHE A 389 -17.43 -22.47 3.86
CA PHE A 389 -17.37 -23.67 3.05
C PHE A 389 -16.27 -24.65 3.47
N ALA A 390 -15.46 -24.32 4.46
CA ALA A 390 -14.47 -25.24 4.99
C ALA A 390 -15.13 -26.44 5.67
N PRO A 391 -14.64 -27.69 5.41
CA PRO A 391 -15.16 -28.84 6.14
C PRO A 391 -14.93 -28.66 7.64
N LYS A 392 -15.99 -28.83 8.43
CA LYS A 392 -15.91 -28.77 9.89
C LYS A 392 -14.95 -29.87 10.38
N ARG A 393 -13.99 -29.48 11.18
CA ARG A 393 -13.00 -30.34 11.82
C ARG A 393 -13.42 -30.68 13.26
#